data_9cd8123000306700f05d3e34f352332d
#
_entry.id   9cd8123000306700f05d3e34f352332d
#
_cell.length_a   1.000
_cell.length_b   1.000
_cell.length_c   1.000
_cell.angle_alpha   90.00
_cell.angle_beta   90.00
_cell.angle_gamma   90.00
#
_symmetry.space_group_name_H-M   'P 1'
#
loop_
_entity.id
_entity.type
_entity.pdbx_description
1 polymer ?
#
loop_
_entity_poly.entity_id
_entity_poly.type
_entity_poly.pdbx_seq_one_letter_code
_entity_poly.pdbx_strand_id
1 'polypeptide(L)'
;MHPADPLNPNSAEFTTRDPNSPAFWDERFERGFIPWDHTGVPAAFQAFAARHVDAAVVIPGCGSAWEALWLASQGRRVQAIDFSPAAVAAARKQLGAHAEVVEQADFFAWQPPFTPDWIYERAFLCALPRDRRADYAQRMAELLPQGGLLAGFYFLGATPKGPPFGIERAELDVLLTPYFDLIEDEPVSDSIPVFAGRERWLTWRRRTEPGT
;
A
#
# COMPACT_ATOMS: atom_id res chain seq x y z
N MET A 1 29.93 11.11 -14.49
CA MET A 1 28.46 11.27 -14.54
C MET A 1 27.90 10.04 -13.85
N HIS A 2 27.49 10.11 -12.57
CA HIS A 2 26.81 8.99 -11.92
C HIS A 2 25.44 8.84 -12.58
N PRO A 3 25.04 7.63 -12.97
CA PRO A 3 23.68 7.40 -13.42
C PRO A 3 22.74 7.85 -12.30
N ALA A 4 21.65 8.54 -12.66
CA ALA A 4 20.63 8.94 -11.71
C ALA A 4 20.18 7.70 -10.94
N ASP A 5 20.30 7.73 -9.62
CA ASP A 5 19.82 6.66 -8.75
C ASP A 5 18.31 6.52 -9.00
N PRO A 6 17.82 5.41 -9.55
CA PRO A 6 16.40 5.23 -9.86
C PRO A 6 15.50 5.28 -8.61
N LEU A 7 16.12 5.24 -7.43
CA LEU A 7 15.44 5.35 -6.12
C LEU A 7 15.53 6.76 -5.52
N ASN A 8 16.22 7.71 -6.20
CA ASN A 8 16.34 9.06 -5.66
C ASN A 8 15.22 9.97 -6.18
N PRO A 9 14.11 10.14 -5.45
CA PRO A 9 13.01 11.03 -5.84
C PRO A 9 13.41 12.51 -5.85
N ASN A 10 14.62 12.82 -5.37
CA ASN A 10 15.24 14.14 -5.38
C ASN A 10 16.23 14.34 -6.53
N SER A 11 16.19 13.52 -7.59
CA SER A 11 16.95 13.81 -8.79
C SER A 11 16.59 15.21 -9.29
N ALA A 12 17.55 15.96 -9.84
CA ALA A 12 17.35 17.33 -10.31
C ALA A 12 16.25 17.47 -11.40
N GLU A 13 15.72 16.36 -11.87
CA GLU A 13 14.72 16.26 -12.93
C GLU A 13 13.28 16.48 -12.45
N PHE A 14 12.98 16.22 -11.14
CA PHE A 14 11.64 16.42 -10.60
C PHE A 14 11.49 17.79 -9.95
N THR A 15 10.35 18.46 -10.21
CA THR A 15 10.04 19.79 -9.67
C THR A 15 9.32 19.71 -8.34
N THR A 16 8.54 18.65 -8.12
CA THR A 16 7.77 18.41 -6.90
C THR A 16 8.60 17.62 -5.86
N ARG A 17 8.57 18.05 -4.59
CA ARG A 17 9.45 17.52 -3.53
C ARG A 17 8.70 16.95 -2.33
N ASP A 18 7.44 17.36 -2.11
CA ASP A 18 6.67 16.99 -0.94
C ASP A 18 5.77 15.78 -1.21
N PRO A 19 6.07 14.59 -0.65
CA PRO A 19 5.26 13.39 -0.84
C PRO A 19 3.88 13.45 -0.17
N ASN A 20 3.61 14.46 0.69
CA ASN A 20 2.26 14.72 1.19
C ASN A 20 1.37 15.40 0.14
N SER A 21 1.94 15.91 -0.94
CA SER A 21 1.20 16.57 -2.02
C SER A 21 0.88 15.57 -3.15
N PRO A 22 -0.37 15.53 -3.66
CA PRO A 22 -0.70 14.77 -4.87
C PRO A 22 0.21 15.09 -6.04
N ALA A 23 0.61 16.34 -6.22
CA ALA A 23 1.48 16.79 -7.32
C ALA A 23 2.84 16.08 -7.35
N PHE A 24 3.35 15.60 -6.19
CA PHE A 24 4.57 14.80 -6.13
C PHE A 24 4.40 13.47 -6.89
N TRP A 25 3.29 12.81 -6.69
CA TRP A 25 2.97 11.52 -7.31
C TRP A 25 2.51 11.71 -8.76
N ASP A 26 1.70 12.76 -9.02
CA ASP A 26 1.26 13.08 -10.37
C ASP A 26 2.44 13.24 -11.33
N GLU A 27 3.45 14.03 -10.96
CA GLU A 27 4.63 14.24 -11.80
C GLU A 27 5.35 12.91 -12.12
N ARG A 28 5.35 11.95 -11.19
CA ARG A 28 5.98 10.64 -11.38
C ARG A 28 5.18 9.74 -12.29
N PHE A 29 3.87 9.67 -12.10
CA PHE A 29 2.98 8.92 -12.98
C PHE A 29 2.97 9.47 -14.41
N GLU A 30 2.89 10.80 -14.57
CA GLU A 30 2.90 11.46 -15.88
C GLU A 30 4.21 11.25 -16.64
N ARG A 31 5.34 11.16 -15.94
CA ARG A 31 6.65 10.89 -16.53
C ARG A 31 6.96 9.38 -16.66
N GLY A 32 6.09 8.48 -16.21
CA GLY A 32 6.32 7.04 -16.21
C GLY A 32 7.46 6.60 -15.27
N PHE A 33 7.81 7.44 -14.28
CA PHE A 33 8.81 7.10 -13.28
C PHE A 33 8.14 6.47 -12.06
N ILE A 34 7.79 5.21 -12.17
CA ILE A 34 7.07 4.42 -11.14
C ILE A 34 7.84 3.12 -10.83
N PRO A 35 9.09 3.19 -10.33
CA PRO A 35 9.92 2.00 -10.10
C PRO A 35 9.37 1.05 -9.04
N TRP A 36 8.40 1.50 -8.24
CA TRP A 36 7.64 0.68 -7.27
C TRP A 36 6.47 -0.08 -7.90
N ASP A 37 6.12 0.23 -9.14
CA ASP A 37 5.06 -0.49 -9.86
C ASP A 37 5.62 -1.75 -10.53
N HIS A 38 4.87 -2.82 -10.47
CA HIS A 38 5.21 -4.08 -11.12
C HIS A 38 4.00 -4.59 -11.88
N THR A 39 4.20 -4.87 -13.16
CA THR A 39 3.18 -5.50 -14.00
C THR A 39 2.80 -6.86 -13.45
N GLY A 40 1.55 -7.00 -13.03
CA GLY A 40 1.01 -8.27 -12.54
C GLY A 40 0.79 -8.29 -11.03
N VAL A 41 0.34 -9.43 -10.55
CA VAL A 41 -0.08 -9.63 -9.16
C VAL A 41 0.86 -10.62 -8.49
N PRO A 42 1.49 -10.25 -7.34
CA PRO A 42 2.44 -11.10 -6.66
C PRO A 42 1.84 -12.43 -6.20
N ALA A 43 2.66 -13.49 -6.21
CA ALA A 43 2.23 -14.83 -5.82
C ALA A 43 1.74 -14.87 -4.35
N ALA A 44 2.40 -14.15 -3.45
CA ALA A 44 1.99 -14.08 -2.04
C ALA A 44 0.60 -13.45 -1.87
N PHE A 45 0.29 -12.37 -2.63
CA PHE A 45 -1.05 -11.78 -2.66
C PHE A 45 -2.09 -12.79 -3.15
N GLN A 46 -1.84 -13.47 -4.28
CA GLN A 46 -2.76 -14.45 -4.85
C GLN A 46 -3.03 -15.61 -3.87
N ALA A 47 -1.97 -16.12 -3.24
CA ALA A 47 -2.07 -17.20 -2.25
C ALA A 47 -2.88 -16.76 -1.00
N PHE A 48 -2.66 -15.53 -0.52
CA PHE A 48 -3.43 -14.98 0.59
C PHE A 48 -4.89 -14.77 0.18
N ALA A 49 -5.15 -14.16 -0.96
CA ALA A 49 -6.49 -13.93 -1.46
C ALA A 49 -7.27 -15.22 -1.70
N ALA A 50 -6.60 -16.32 -2.11
CA ALA A 50 -7.22 -17.64 -2.28
C ALA A 50 -7.72 -18.25 -0.95
N ARG A 51 -7.09 -17.90 0.18
CA ARG A 51 -7.55 -18.30 1.51
C ARG A 51 -8.72 -17.47 2.06
N HIS A 52 -8.98 -16.31 1.43
CA HIS A 52 -9.96 -15.30 1.85
C HIS A 52 -10.88 -14.91 0.69
N VAL A 53 -11.52 -15.90 0.03
CA VAL A 53 -12.24 -15.71 -1.24
C VAL A 53 -13.44 -14.75 -1.13
N ASP A 54 -14.13 -14.75 0.01
CA ASP A 54 -15.32 -13.93 0.26
C ASP A 54 -15.00 -12.58 0.91
N ALA A 55 -13.72 -12.31 1.20
CA ALA A 55 -13.31 -11.09 1.90
C ALA A 55 -13.55 -9.84 1.04
N ALA A 56 -14.12 -8.81 1.67
CA ALA A 56 -14.17 -7.46 1.14
C ALA A 56 -12.83 -6.75 1.35
N VAL A 57 -12.22 -6.26 0.28
CA VAL A 57 -10.83 -5.78 0.27
C VAL A 57 -10.76 -4.28 0.01
N VAL A 58 -9.94 -3.58 0.79
CA VAL A 58 -9.58 -2.18 0.55
C VAL A 58 -8.08 -2.11 0.21
N ILE A 59 -7.73 -1.30 -0.80
CA ILE A 59 -6.37 -1.10 -1.27
C ILE A 59 -6.06 0.41 -1.27
N PRO A 60 -5.41 0.95 -0.22
CA PRO A 60 -4.98 2.35 -0.20
C PRO A 60 -3.68 2.54 -0.99
N GLY A 61 -3.52 3.72 -1.62
CA GLY A 61 -2.34 4.04 -2.42
C GLY A 61 -2.16 3.07 -3.58
N CYS A 62 -3.24 2.78 -4.30
CA CYS A 62 -3.30 1.65 -5.24
C CYS A 62 -2.42 1.80 -6.49
N GLY A 63 -1.89 3.01 -6.78
CA GLY A 63 -1.10 3.25 -7.98
C GLY A 63 -1.79 2.76 -9.26
N SER A 64 -1.15 1.85 -10.00
CA SER A 64 -1.71 1.25 -11.24
C SER A 64 -2.79 0.19 -10.98
N ALA A 65 -3.06 -0.17 -9.73
CA ALA A 65 -4.18 -1.01 -9.27
C ALA A 65 -4.25 -2.44 -9.89
N TRP A 66 -3.11 -3.09 -10.09
CA TRP A 66 -3.04 -4.46 -10.63
C TRP A 66 -3.81 -5.47 -9.79
N GLU A 67 -3.67 -5.42 -8.46
CA GLU A 67 -4.34 -6.30 -7.52
C GLU A 67 -5.85 -6.02 -7.47
N ALA A 68 -6.25 -4.74 -7.58
CA ALA A 68 -7.66 -4.38 -7.67
C ALA A 68 -8.31 -4.94 -8.94
N LEU A 69 -7.62 -4.84 -10.09
CA LEU A 69 -8.07 -5.45 -11.35
C LEU A 69 -8.24 -6.96 -11.21
N TRP A 70 -7.24 -7.63 -10.61
CA TRP A 70 -7.26 -9.08 -10.43
C TRP A 70 -8.42 -9.53 -9.55
N LEU A 71 -8.71 -8.82 -8.46
CA LEU A 71 -9.86 -9.11 -7.59
C LEU A 71 -11.19 -8.82 -8.29
N ALA A 72 -11.33 -7.66 -8.93
CA ALA A 72 -12.54 -7.25 -9.62
C ALA A 72 -12.90 -8.19 -10.80
N SER A 73 -11.90 -8.65 -11.56
CA SER A 73 -12.09 -9.60 -12.66
C SER A 73 -12.63 -10.97 -12.21
N GLN A 74 -12.47 -11.29 -10.93
CA GLN A 74 -13.03 -12.49 -10.29
C GLN A 74 -14.37 -12.23 -9.59
N GLY A 75 -14.96 -11.03 -9.77
CA GLY A 75 -16.21 -10.65 -9.13
C GLY A 75 -16.09 -10.42 -7.62
N ARG A 76 -14.86 -10.22 -7.11
CA ARG A 76 -14.63 -10.01 -5.68
C ARG A 76 -14.92 -8.57 -5.28
N ARG A 77 -15.36 -8.37 -4.05
CA ARG A 77 -15.66 -7.06 -3.50
C ARG A 77 -14.36 -6.33 -3.15
N VAL A 78 -14.01 -5.32 -3.95
CA VAL A 78 -12.78 -4.54 -3.77
C VAL A 78 -13.07 -3.05 -3.96
N GLN A 79 -12.41 -2.21 -3.16
CA GLN A 79 -12.33 -0.77 -3.36
C GLN A 79 -10.87 -0.34 -3.23
N ALA A 80 -10.36 0.35 -4.23
CA ALA A 80 -9.02 0.89 -4.24
C ALA A 80 -9.07 2.42 -4.25
N ILE A 81 -8.12 3.06 -3.60
CA ILE A 81 -8.02 4.52 -3.57
C ILE A 81 -6.59 4.97 -3.82
N ASP A 82 -6.47 6.12 -4.46
CA ASP A 82 -5.24 6.89 -4.50
C ASP A 82 -5.58 8.38 -4.43
N PHE A 83 -4.70 9.18 -3.84
CA PHE A 83 -4.97 10.63 -3.75
C PHE A 83 -4.40 11.40 -4.97
N SER A 84 -3.51 10.77 -5.75
CA SER A 84 -2.97 11.32 -6.99
C SER A 84 -3.97 11.18 -8.14
N PRO A 85 -4.45 12.28 -8.75
CA PRO A 85 -5.27 12.23 -9.96
C PRO A 85 -4.64 11.43 -11.09
N ALA A 86 -3.32 11.56 -11.29
CA ALA A 86 -2.60 10.86 -12.36
C ALA A 86 -2.53 9.35 -12.10
N ALA A 87 -2.31 8.92 -10.84
CA ALA A 87 -2.38 7.51 -10.45
C ALA A 87 -3.77 6.93 -10.68
N VAL A 88 -4.82 7.64 -10.25
CA VAL A 88 -6.22 7.24 -10.46
C VAL A 88 -6.56 7.13 -11.95
N ALA A 89 -6.08 8.06 -12.78
CA ALA A 89 -6.29 7.99 -14.23
C ALA A 89 -5.60 6.75 -14.84
N ALA A 90 -4.36 6.44 -14.41
CA ALA A 90 -3.62 5.26 -14.82
C ALA A 90 -4.35 3.97 -14.38
N ALA A 91 -4.78 3.92 -13.11
CA ALA A 91 -5.53 2.79 -12.55
C ALA A 91 -6.85 2.54 -13.33
N ARG A 92 -7.65 3.57 -13.56
CA ARG A 92 -8.91 3.45 -14.31
C ARG A 92 -8.71 2.98 -15.74
N LYS A 93 -7.65 3.46 -16.40
CA LYS A 93 -7.25 2.98 -17.72
C LYS A 93 -6.91 1.49 -17.70
N GLN A 94 -6.18 1.04 -16.67
CA GLN A 94 -5.80 -0.36 -16.47
C GLN A 94 -7.00 -1.25 -16.18
N LEU A 95 -7.93 -0.78 -15.36
CA LEU A 95 -9.12 -1.50 -14.93
C LEU A 95 -10.19 -1.63 -16.02
N GLY A 96 -10.24 -0.69 -16.99
CA GLY A 96 -11.19 -0.74 -18.08
C GLY A 96 -12.64 -0.82 -17.60
N ALA A 97 -13.31 -1.96 -17.81
CA ALA A 97 -14.70 -2.19 -17.41
C ALA A 97 -14.91 -2.20 -15.88
N HIS A 98 -13.85 -2.29 -15.09
CA HIS A 98 -13.89 -2.27 -13.61
C HIS A 98 -13.40 -0.94 -13.02
N ALA A 99 -13.38 0.14 -13.81
CA ALA A 99 -12.84 1.44 -13.39
C ALA A 99 -13.54 2.05 -12.16
N GLU A 100 -14.78 1.63 -11.89
CA GLU A 100 -15.57 2.06 -10.75
C GLU A 100 -15.02 1.61 -9.39
N VAL A 101 -14.16 0.58 -9.35
CA VAL A 101 -13.54 0.10 -8.10
C VAL A 101 -12.41 1.00 -7.63
N VAL A 102 -12.03 2.04 -8.41
CA VAL A 102 -11.00 3.02 -8.02
C VAL A 102 -11.60 4.40 -7.82
N GLU A 103 -11.33 4.97 -6.65
CA GLU A 103 -11.74 6.31 -6.26
C GLU A 103 -10.52 7.20 -5.99
N GLN A 104 -10.61 8.50 -6.38
CA GLN A 104 -9.63 9.49 -5.93
C GLN A 104 -10.01 9.96 -4.53
N ALA A 105 -9.17 9.64 -3.55
CA ALA A 105 -9.44 9.99 -2.16
C ALA A 105 -8.16 10.10 -1.32
N ASP A 106 -8.22 10.96 -0.30
CA ASP A 106 -7.22 10.97 0.77
C ASP A 106 -7.56 9.88 1.79
N PHE A 107 -6.69 8.90 1.94
CA PHE A 107 -6.83 7.78 2.85
C PHE A 107 -7.21 8.21 4.28
N PHE A 108 -6.66 9.31 4.76
CA PHE A 108 -6.86 9.76 6.13
C PHE A 108 -8.24 10.38 6.40
N ALA A 109 -8.93 10.81 5.34
CA ALA A 109 -10.27 11.40 5.42
C ALA A 109 -11.38 10.52 4.81
N TRP A 110 -11.00 9.55 3.98
CA TRP A 110 -11.92 8.73 3.21
C TRP A 110 -12.69 7.73 4.06
N GLN A 111 -13.94 7.44 3.68
CA GLN A 111 -14.75 6.38 4.28
C GLN A 111 -15.05 5.32 3.22
N PRO A 112 -14.73 4.03 3.47
CA PRO A 112 -15.04 2.97 2.54
C PRO A 112 -16.55 2.77 2.38
N PRO A 113 -17.04 2.38 1.19
CA PRO A 113 -18.44 2.12 0.93
C PRO A 113 -18.95 0.82 1.60
N PHE A 114 -18.05 0.10 2.26
CA PHE A 114 -18.32 -1.13 3.01
C PHE A 114 -17.29 -1.34 4.11
N THR A 115 -17.60 -2.15 5.10
CA THR A 115 -16.62 -2.59 6.10
C THR A 115 -15.66 -3.58 5.46
N PRO A 116 -14.34 -3.31 5.41
CA PRO A 116 -13.38 -4.25 4.86
C PRO A 116 -13.10 -5.40 5.83
N ASP A 117 -12.96 -6.61 5.29
CA ASP A 117 -12.42 -7.75 6.02
C ASP A 117 -10.90 -7.75 5.99
N TRP A 118 -10.32 -7.16 4.92
CA TRP A 118 -8.90 -7.09 4.70
C TRP A 118 -8.52 -5.74 4.06
N ILE A 119 -7.48 -5.09 4.62
CA ILE A 119 -6.79 -3.96 3.97
C ILE A 119 -5.43 -4.47 3.47
N TYR A 120 -5.18 -4.27 2.18
CA TYR A 120 -3.94 -4.69 1.54
C TYR A 120 -2.89 -3.59 1.60
N GLU A 121 -1.72 -3.92 2.17
CA GLU A 121 -0.55 -3.05 2.23
C GLU A 121 0.47 -3.43 1.16
N ARG A 122 0.80 -2.49 0.30
CA ARG A 122 1.96 -2.60 -0.58
C ARG A 122 2.48 -1.23 -0.95
N ALA A 123 3.73 -0.96 -0.58
CA ALA A 123 4.41 0.30 -0.86
C ALA A 123 3.68 1.57 -0.38
N PHE A 124 2.62 1.45 0.44
CA PHE A 124 1.85 2.58 0.95
C PHE A 124 2.47 3.16 2.22
N LEU A 125 2.75 2.35 3.25
CA LEU A 125 3.43 2.84 4.45
C LEU A 125 4.79 3.47 4.14
N CYS A 126 5.57 2.87 3.25
CA CYS A 126 6.87 3.40 2.87
C CYS A 126 6.80 4.61 1.92
N ALA A 127 5.64 4.91 1.35
CA ALA A 127 5.39 6.13 0.59
C ALA A 127 5.08 7.32 1.51
N LEU A 128 4.56 7.07 2.70
CA LEU A 128 4.19 8.09 3.67
C LEU A 128 5.42 8.64 4.41
N PRO A 129 5.51 9.97 4.62
CA PRO A 129 6.49 10.57 5.52
C PRO A 129 6.43 9.96 6.93
N ARG A 130 7.57 9.93 7.61
CA ARG A 130 7.70 9.22 8.91
C ARG A 130 6.78 9.76 10.00
N ASP A 131 6.47 11.05 9.97
CA ASP A 131 5.54 11.71 10.89
C ASP A 131 4.08 11.29 10.69
N ARG A 132 3.75 10.65 9.56
CA ARG A 132 2.40 10.12 9.29
C ARG A 132 2.20 8.67 9.76
N ARG A 133 3.22 8.02 10.29
CA ARG A 133 3.15 6.59 10.68
C ARG A 133 2.15 6.31 11.78
N ALA A 134 2.07 7.19 12.80
CA ALA A 134 1.08 7.03 13.86
C ALA A 134 -0.35 7.16 13.33
N ASP A 135 -0.60 8.16 12.48
CA ASP A 135 -1.90 8.35 11.82
C ASP A 135 -2.26 7.13 10.96
N TYR A 136 -1.27 6.57 10.23
CA TYR A 136 -1.48 5.35 9.43
C TYR A 136 -1.95 4.18 10.31
N ALA A 137 -1.24 3.88 11.39
CA ALA A 137 -1.58 2.75 12.26
C ALA A 137 -2.97 2.91 12.89
N GLN A 138 -3.27 4.10 13.40
CA GLN A 138 -4.59 4.44 13.93
C GLN A 138 -5.66 4.28 12.85
N ARG A 139 -5.42 4.83 11.67
CA ARG A 139 -6.42 4.81 10.58
C ARG A 139 -6.71 3.40 10.08
N MET A 140 -5.69 2.54 9.94
CA MET A 140 -5.88 1.12 9.61
C MET A 140 -6.77 0.42 10.65
N ALA A 141 -6.55 0.74 11.93
CA ALA A 141 -7.34 0.18 13.03
C ALA A 141 -8.78 0.69 13.08
N GLU A 142 -9.03 1.94 12.69
CA GLU A 142 -10.38 2.52 12.61
C GLU A 142 -11.22 1.90 11.47
N LEU A 143 -10.56 1.60 10.34
CA LEU A 143 -11.23 1.05 9.16
C LEU A 143 -11.55 -0.44 9.29
N LEU A 144 -10.71 -1.20 10.00
CA LEU A 144 -10.88 -2.64 10.16
C LEU A 144 -11.76 -2.97 11.38
N PRO A 145 -12.73 -3.86 11.23
CA PRO A 145 -13.45 -4.43 12.36
C PRO A 145 -12.51 -5.29 13.23
N GLN A 146 -12.93 -5.61 14.43
CA GLN A 146 -12.23 -6.59 15.27
C GLN A 146 -12.07 -7.92 14.51
N GLY A 147 -10.86 -8.48 14.52
CA GLY A 147 -10.52 -9.67 13.76
C GLY A 147 -10.21 -9.45 12.28
N GLY A 148 -10.49 -8.26 11.74
CA GLY A 148 -10.12 -7.87 10.38
C GLY A 148 -8.61 -7.87 10.17
N LEU A 149 -8.16 -7.99 8.92
CA LEU A 149 -6.76 -8.24 8.59
C LEU A 149 -6.12 -7.02 7.91
N LEU A 150 -4.92 -6.67 8.34
CA LEU A 150 -4.00 -5.79 7.63
C LEU A 150 -2.86 -6.66 7.12
N ALA A 151 -2.82 -6.94 5.82
CA ALA A 151 -1.88 -7.89 5.26
C ALA A 151 -1.27 -7.41 3.96
N GLY A 152 0.00 -7.69 3.77
CA GLY A 152 0.71 -7.29 2.56
C GLY A 152 2.22 -7.25 2.70
N PHE A 153 2.86 -6.48 1.82
CA PHE A 153 4.30 -6.36 1.71
C PHE A 153 4.80 -5.15 2.50
N TYR A 154 5.66 -5.39 3.46
CA TYR A 154 6.30 -4.33 4.26
C TYR A 154 7.76 -4.18 3.88
N PHE A 155 8.14 -2.95 3.51
CA PHE A 155 9.52 -2.59 3.19
C PHE A 155 10.30 -2.27 4.46
N LEU A 156 11.17 -3.18 4.88
CA LEU A 156 11.89 -3.13 6.16
C LEU A 156 13.32 -2.56 6.02
N GLY A 157 13.82 -2.06 7.16
CA GLY A 157 15.13 -1.46 7.30
C GLY A 157 15.15 0.03 7.00
N ALA A 158 15.95 0.77 7.75
CA ALA A 158 16.04 2.22 7.66
C ALA A 158 16.51 2.70 6.27
N THR A 159 15.99 3.85 5.87
CA THR A 159 16.48 4.61 4.72
C THR A 159 16.86 6.03 5.17
N PRO A 160 17.94 6.62 4.66
CA PRO A 160 18.33 7.99 5.04
C PRO A 160 17.33 9.03 4.54
N LYS A 161 16.71 8.76 3.39
CA LYS A 161 15.71 9.59 2.69
C LYS A 161 14.59 8.71 2.18
N GLY A 162 13.53 9.33 1.67
CA GLY A 162 12.40 8.64 1.04
C GLY A 162 11.60 9.59 0.15
N PRO A 163 10.53 9.11 -0.49
CA PRO A 163 10.14 7.71 -0.53
C PRO A 163 11.14 6.84 -1.34
N PRO A 164 11.27 5.56 -0.99
CA PRO A 164 10.62 4.85 0.09
C PRO A 164 11.21 5.18 1.47
N PHE A 165 10.35 5.45 2.45
CA PHE A 165 10.73 5.65 3.86
C PHE A 165 10.70 4.30 4.59
N GLY A 166 11.83 3.61 4.59
CA GLY A 166 11.95 2.32 5.28
C GLY A 166 11.73 2.41 6.79
N ILE A 167 11.26 1.34 7.38
CA ILE A 167 10.99 1.20 8.82
C ILE A 167 11.74 -0.02 9.37
N GLU A 168 12.39 0.12 10.52
CA GLU A 168 12.97 -1.04 11.19
C GLU A 168 11.87 -1.95 11.73
N ARG A 169 12.12 -3.27 11.75
CA ARG A 169 11.13 -4.24 12.21
C ARG A 169 10.63 -3.92 13.62
N ALA A 170 11.52 -3.63 14.55
CA ALA A 170 11.15 -3.29 15.92
C ALA A 170 10.29 -2.01 16.00
N GLU A 171 10.54 -1.03 15.13
CA GLU A 171 9.74 0.18 15.04
C GLU A 171 8.33 -0.11 14.49
N LEU A 172 8.23 -0.97 13.47
CA LEU A 172 6.95 -1.42 12.93
C LEU A 172 6.13 -2.17 13.99
N ASP A 173 6.79 -3.07 14.74
CA ASP A 173 6.13 -3.81 15.82
C ASP A 173 5.58 -2.85 16.89
N VAL A 174 6.37 -1.87 17.34
CA VAL A 174 5.91 -0.84 18.30
C VAL A 174 4.75 -0.02 17.74
N LEU A 175 4.77 0.28 16.44
CA LEU A 175 3.73 1.05 15.76
C LEU A 175 2.38 0.31 15.70
N LEU A 176 2.40 -0.99 15.39
CA LEU A 176 1.20 -1.75 15.10
C LEU A 176 0.63 -2.54 16.30
N THR A 177 1.46 -3.01 17.23
CA THR A 177 1.01 -3.82 18.37
C THR A 177 -0.01 -3.18 19.31
N PRO A 178 -0.15 -1.84 19.42
CA PRO A 178 -1.27 -1.25 20.16
C PRO A 178 -2.64 -1.62 19.57
N TYR A 179 -2.71 -1.91 18.28
CA TYR A 179 -3.96 -2.13 17.55
C TYR A 179 -4.10 -3.54 17.00
N PHE A 180 -2.98 -4.24 16.75
CA PHE A 180 -2.95 -5.49 16.00
C PHE A 180 -2.07 -6.54 16.66
N ASP A 181 -2.38 -7.80 16.41
CA ASP A 181 -1.51 -8.94 16.70
C ASP A 181 -0.90 -9.46 15.39
N LEU A 182 0.42 -9.64 15.34
CA LEU A 182 1.08 -10.25 14.20
C LEU A 182 0.75 -11.75 14.18
N ILE A 183 0.26 -12.25 13.05
CA ILE A 183 -0.14 -13.66 12.90
C ILE A 183 0.59 -14.40 11.79
N GLU A 184 1.16 -13.69 10.82
CA GLU A 184 2.01 -14.26 9.77
C GLU A 184 3.21 -13.33 9.51
N ASP A 185 4.38 -13.93 9.24
CA ASP A 185 5.62 -13.25 8.89
C ASP A 185 6.43 -14.13 7.95
N GLU A 186 6.29 -13.90 6.63
CA GLU A 186 6.83 -14.74 5.59
C GLU A 186 7.87 -14.01 4.73
N PRO A 187 8.94 -14.68 4.31
CA PRO A 187 9.87 -14.11 3.36
C PRO A 187 9.22 -13.94 1.99
N VAL A 188 9.62 -12.89 1.28
CA VAL A 188 9.19 -12.62 -0.09
C VAL A 188 10.32 -12.99 -1.06
N SER A 189 10.00 -13.80 -2.08
CA SER A 189 10.96 -14.25 -3.09
C SER A 189 10.84 -13.52 -4.43
N ASP A 190 9.72 -12.83 -4.66
CA ASP A 190 9.36 -12.15 -5.91
C ASP A 190 9.23 -10.62 -5.74
N SER A 191 10.01 -10.04 -4.83
CA SER A 191 10.09 -8.59 -4.66
C SER A 191 10.53 -7.91 -5.95
N ILE A 192 9.92 -6.76 -6.24
CA ILE A 192 10.42 -5.90 -7.30
C ILE A 192 11.84 -5.40 -7.00
N PRO A 193 12.65 -5.08 -8.02
CA PRO A 193 14.08 -4.77 -7.83
C PRO A 193 14.36 -3.69 -6.78
N VAL A 194 13.52 -2.66 -6.71
CA VAL A 194 13.69 -1.53 -5.76
C VAL A 194 13.49 -1.91 -4.30
N PHE A 195 12.83 -3.04 -4.02
CA PHE A 195 12.53 -3.55 -2.67
C PHE A 195 13.22 -4.89 -2.39
N ALA A 196 13.94 -5.44 -3.37
CA ALA A 196 14.54 -6.78 -3.27
C ALA A 196 15.36 -6.97 -2.00
N GLY A 197 15.10 -8.08 -1.30
CA GLY A 197 15.78 -8.46 -0.06
C GLY A 197 15.35 -7.65 1.18
N ARG A 198 14.39 -6.74 1.04
CA ARG A 198 13.92 -5.87 2.12
C ARG A 198 12.40 -5.95 2.34
N GLU A 199 11.68 -6.74 1.58
CA GLU A 199 10.25 -6.96 1.78
C GLU A 199 9.99 -8.24 2.58
N ARG A 200 8.97 -8.18 3.40
CA ARG A 200 8.35 -9.34 4.04
C ARG A 200 6.84 -9.26 3.85
N TRP A 201 6.20 -10.40 3.66
CA TRP A 201 4.76 -10.51 3.79
C TRP A 201 4.42 -10.59 5.27
N LEU A 202 3.64 -9.64 5.79
CA LEU A 202 3.15 -9.66 7.16
C LEU A 202 1.63 -9.63 7.15
N THR A 203 1.03 -10.39 8.07
CA THR A 203 -0.40 -10.33 8.34
C THR A 203 -0.62 -9.98 9.81
N TRP A 204 -1.32 -8.90 10.01
CA TRP A 204 -1.70 -8.36 11.31
C TRP A 204 -3.21 -8.49 11.48
N ARG A 205 -3.66 -9.04 12.62
CA ARG A 205 -5.08 -9.14 12.95
C ARG A 205 -5.47 -8.02 13.89
N ARG A 206 -6.53 -7.27 13.55
CA ARG A 206 -7.09 -6.24 14.41
C ARG A 206 -7.52 -6.86 15.74
N ARG A 207 -6.99 -6.33 16.84
CA ARG A 207 -7.27 -6.83 18.19
C ARG A 207 -8.74 -6.64 18.53
N THR A 208 -9.28 -7.60 19.25
CA THR A 208 -10.46 -7.38 20.07
C THR A 208 -10.03 -6.43 21.18
N GLU A 209 -10.83 -5.41 21.52
CA GLU A 209 -10.51 -4.56 22.66
C GLU A 209 -10.18 -5.46 23.86
N PRO A 210 -9.15 -5.09 24.67
CA PRO A 210 -8.92 -5.82 25.90
C PRO A 210 -10.23 -5.72 26.69
N GLY A 211 -10.80 -6.88 27.00
CA GLY A 211 -11.96 -6.93 27.87
C GLY A 211 -11.66 -6.08 29.10
N THR A 212 -12.48 -5.05 29.36
CA THR A 212 -12.44 -4.22 30.56
C THR A 212 -12.53 -5.06 31.81
#